data_72a1dda641a197cbf6517b03501f8c28
#
_entry.id   72a1dda641a197cbf6517b03501f8c28
#
_cell.length_a   1.000
_cell.length_b   1.000
_cell.length_c   1.000
_cell.angle_alpha   90.00
_cell.angle_beta   90.00
_cell.angle_gamma   90.00
#
_symmetry.space_group_name_H-M   'P 1'
#
loop_
_entity.id
_entity.type
_entity.pdbx_description
1 polymer ?
#
loop_
_entity_poly.entity_id
_entity_poly.type
_entity_poly.pdbx_seq_one_letter_code
_entity_poly.pdbx_strand_id
1 'polypeptide(L)'
;MKKALFGATATVVIATLGVAIACSDSTTAVDKSALVYGPSVSFAQGSARAWVQIDASGVASAVGIAMTETALNGLPATVSGPSPSAIMATLALPAEAAGTGFDHAELGWNPLGHDPLQIYGQPHFDMHFYTVSQATQAAILPTDPQWAAKATNLPTAAFVPTGYVSPPSPIAASAVPQMGVHWTDVKSPEFNGQLFTSTFIYGSWDGQFIFLEPMITKAYLDSHPANVMKNIPQPAQWTKSGSSPTTYTVNYDATAKEFRITLGGLTKH
;
A
#
# COMPACT_ATOMS: atom_id res chain seq x y z
N MET A 1 28.03 -92.79 -52.53
CA MET A 1 28.50 -91.88 -51.52
C MET A 1 28.04 -90.47 -51.93
N LYS A 2 26.92 -89.99 -51.39
CA LYS A 2 26.49 -88.59 -51.56
C LYS A 2 26.06 -88.06 -50.16
N LYS A 3 26.81 -87.12 -49.69
CA LYS A 3 26.53 -86.45 -48.42
C LYS A 3 25.44 -85.41 -48.67
N ALA A 4 24.36 -85.48 -47.92
CA ALA A 4 23.35 -84.45 -47.87
C ALA A 4 23.71 -83.38 -46.81
N LEU A 5 23.66 -82.13 -47.24
CA LEU A 5 23.86 -80.97 -46.40
C LEU A 5 22.46 -80.44 -45.94
N PHE A 6 22.22 -80.46 -44.63
CA PHE A 6 21.06 -79.82 -44.09
C PHE A 6 21.37 -78.35 -43.81
N GLY A 7 20.65 -77.43 -44.45
CA GLY A 7 20.70 -76.00 -44.15
C GLY A 7 19.68 -75.69 -43.12
N ALA A 8 20.13 -75.08 -42.02
CA ALA A 8 19.26 -74.55 -40.99
C ALA A 8 18.93 -73.07 -41.28
N THR A 9 17.69 -72.80 -41.55
CA THR A 9 17.15 -71.42 -41.69
C THR A 9 16.87 -70.87 -40.30
N ALA A 10 17.63 -69.85 -39.90
CA ALA A 10 17.36 -69.06 -38.66
C ALA A 10 16.37 -67.97 -38.97
N THR A 11 15.18 -68.02 -38.33
CA THR A 11 14.16 -66.97 -38.40
C THR A 11 14.50 -65.91 -37.36
N VAL A 12 14.86 -64.73 -37.81
CA VAL A 12 15.05 -63.54 -36.90
C VAL A 12 13.68 -62.88 -36.65
N VAL A 13 13.21 -62.93 -35.41
CA VAL A 13 12.06 -62.19 -34.96
C VAL A 13 12.51 -60.81 -34.47
N ILE A 14 12.19 -59.75 -35.24
CA ILE A 14 12.42 -58.37 -34.84
C ILE A 14 11.27 -57.93 -33.95
N ALA A 15 11.53 -57.81 -32.64
CA ALA A 15 10.57 -57.18 -31.68
C ALA A 15 10.73 -55.65 -31.78
N THR A 16 9.76 -54.98 -32.36
CA THR A 16 9.67 -53.51 -32.32
C THR A 16 9.15 -53.06 -30.96
N LEU A 17 10.07 -52.53 -30.13
CA LEU A 17 9.70 -51.83 -28.92
C LEU A 17 9.09 -50.47 -29.31
N GLY A 18 7.80 -50.34 -29.22
CA GLY A 18 7.11 -49.04 -29.33
C GLY A 18 7.37 -48.19 -28.07
N VAL A 19 8.21 -47.18 -28.18
CA VAL A 19 8.36 -46.16 -27.13
C VAL A 19 7.15 -45.22 -27.26
N ALA A 20 6.21 -45.37 -26.36
CA ALA A 20 5.14 -44.36 -26.18
C ALA A 20 5.78 -43.14 -25.53
N ILE A 21 6.02 -42.07 -26.30
CA ILE A 21 6.35 -40.74 -25.76
C ILE A 21 5.05 -40.19 -25.18
N ALA A 22 4.90 -40.29 -23.88
CA ALA A 22 3.88 -39.53 -23.17
C ALA A 22 4.31 -38.04 -23.23
N CYS A 23 3.71 -37.26 -24.11
CA CYS A 23 3.71 -35.81 -24.02
C CYS A 23 2.98 -35.44 -22.72
N SER A 24 3.70 -35.20 -21.62
CA SER A 24 3.14 -34.46 -20.50
C SER A 24 3.04 -33.02 -20.98
N ASP A 25 1.83 -32.58 -21.30
CA ASP A 25 1.50 -31.16 -21.36
C ASP A 25 1.68 -30.55 -19.95
N SER A 26 2.93 -30.24 -19.61
CA SER A 26 3.20 -29.30 -18.53
C SER A 26 2.76 -27.93 -19.06
N THR A 27 1.51 -27.56 -18.84
CA THR A 27 1.08 -26.17 -18.90
C THR A 27 1.86 -25.43 -17.82
N THR A 28 3.04 -24.93 -18.16
CA THR A 28 3.74 -23.96 -17.33
C THR A 28 2.82 -22.76 -17.19
N ALA A 29 2.29 -22.55 -15.99
CA ALA A 29 1.50 -21.37 -15.69
C ALA A 29 2.35 -20.15 -16.09
N VAL A 30 1.80 -19.29 -16.94
CA VAL A 30 2.46 -18.05 -17.36
C VAL A 30 2.63 -17.20 -16.11
N ASP A 31 3.86 -16.83 -15.80
CA ASP A 31 4.14 -15.88 -14.71
C ASP A 31 3.55 -14.50 -15.10
N LYS A 32 2.58 -14.04 -14.33
CA LYS A 32 1.88 -12.76 -14.51
C LYS A 32 2.43 -11.66 -13.60
N SER A 33 3.50 -11.93 -12.85
CA SER A 33 4.05 -10.95 -11.94
C SER A 33 4.43 -9.65 -12.67
N ALA A 34 3.96 -8.52 -12.17
CA ALA A 34 4.18 -7.21 -12.77
C ALA A 34 4.06 -6.10 -11.75
N LEU A 35 4.86 -5.06 -11.93
CA LEU A 35 4.68 -3.78 -11.26
C LEU A 35 3.94 -2.86 -12.21
N VAL A 36 2.69 -2.51 -11.88
CA VAL A 36 1.81 -1.69 -12.72
C VAL A 36 1.61 -0.33 -12.07
N TYR A 37 1.81 0.72 -12.86
CA TYR A 37 1.70 2.10 -12.38
C TYR A 37 0.40 2.75 -12.86
N GLY A 38 -0.19 3.55 -11.98
CA GLY A 38 -1.20 4.52 -12.32
C GLY A 38 -0.61 5.76 -13.03
N PRO A 39 -1.45 6.71 -13.41
CA PRO A 39 -1.02 7.97 -14.02
C PRO A 39 -0.03 8.73 -13.12
N SER A 40 1.00 9.30 -13.73
CA SER A 40 1.95 10.19 -13.05
C SER A 40 1.37 11.60 -12.95
N VAL A 41 1.51 12.22 -11.77
CA VAL A 41 1.15 13.62 -11.53
C VAL A 41 2.37 14.42 -11.09
N SER A 42 2.40 15.70 -11.40
CA SER A 42 3.47 16.61 -10.94
C SER A 42 3.39 16.79 -9.42
N PHE A 43 4.53 16.74 -8.74
CA PHE A 43 4.66 16.98 -7.31
C PHE A 43 5.96 17.74 -7.04
N ALA A 44 5.88 18.97 -6.57
CA ALA A 44 7.02 19.89 -6.44
C ALA A 44 7.86 19.95 -7.73
N GLN A 45 9.18 19.65 -7.69
CA GLN A 45 10.04 19.62 -8.89
C GLN A 45 10.15 18.22 -9.51
N GLY A 46 9.31 17.29 -9.09
CA GLY A 46 9.27 15.91 -9.59
C GLY A 46 7.86 15.45 -9.91
N SER A 47 7.64 14.16 -9.69
CA SER A 47 6.35 13.54 -9.91
C SER A 47 6.08 12.43 -8.92
N ALA A 48 4.81 12.08 -8.75
CA ALA A 48 4.35 10.93 -7.98
C ALA A 48 3.29 10.14 -8.75
N ARG A 49 3.14 8.86 -8.41
CA ARG A 49 2.15 7.95 -8.97
C ARG A 49 1.83 6.84 -7.99
N ALA A 50 0.61 6.35 -8.00
CA ALA A 50 0.28 5.11 -7.32
C ALA A 50 0.72 3.91 -8.16
N TRP A 51 0.86 2.74 -7.53
CA TRP A 51 1.21 1.49 -8.22
C TRP A 51 0.64 0.28 -7.48
N VAL A 52 0.59 -0.86 -8.18
CA VAL A 52 0.23 -2.15 -7.64
C VAL A 52 1.25 -3.20 -8.07
N GLN A 53 1.60 -4.12 -7.17
CA GLN A 53 2.35 -5.32 -7.50
C GLN A 53 1.38 -6.47 -7.73
N ILE A 54 1.45 -7.05 -8.91
CA ILE A 54 0.72 -8.27 -9.26
C ILE A 54 1.66 -9.47 -9.05
N ASP A 55 1.19 -10.51 -8.39
CA ASP A 55 1.92 -11.75 -8.19
C ASP A 55 1.86 -12.65 -9.44
N ALA A 56 2.57 -13.78 -9.41
CA ALA A 56 2.61 -14.74 -10.50
C ALA A 56 1.25 -15.35 -10.89
N SER A 57 0.27 -15.31 -9.98
CA SER A 57 -1.11 -15.76 -10.24
C SER A 57 -2.00 -14.67 -10.85
N GLY A 58 -1.53 -13.42 -10.88
CA GLY A 58 -2.26 -12.26 -11.37
C GLY A 58 -3.11 -11.57 -10.29
N VAL A 59 -2.79 -11.82 -9.01
CA VAL A 59 -3.46 -11.19 -7.87
C VAL A 59 -2.60 -10.05 -7.33
N ALA A 60 -3.24 -8.95 -6.94
CA ALA A 60 -2.55 -7.86 -6.29
C ALA A 60 -1.99 -8.29 -4.93
N SER A 61 -0.68 -8.16 -4.74
CA SER A 61 0.05 -8.55 -3.52
C SER A 61 0.55 -7.35 -2.71
N ALA A 62 0.64 -6.17 -3.34
CA ALA A 62 0.98 -4.92 -2.69
C ALA A 62 0.42 -3.74 -3.49
N VAL A 63 0.20 -2.62 -2.80
CA VAL A 63 -0.08 -1.31 -3.40
C VAL A 63 0.90 -0.29 -2.84
N GLY A 64 1.12 0.82 -3.54
CA GLY A 64 2.05 1.81 -3.04
C GLY A 64 2.00 3.15 -3.78
N ILE A 65 2.83 4.05 -3.28
CA ILE A 65 3.15 5.33 -3.90
C ILE A 65 4.62 5.31 -4.30
N ALA A 66 4.90 5.71 -5.52
CA ALA A 66 6.25 6.00 -6.01
C ALA A 66 6.36 7.50 -6.26
N MET A 67 7.44 8.12 -5.80
CA MET A 67 7.76 9.51 -6.09
C MET A 67 9.21 9.63 -6.51
N THR A 68 9.48 10.47 -7.52
CA THR A 68 10.84 10.70 -7.98
C THR A 68 11.67 11.39 -6.89
N GLU A 69 12.99 11.17 -6.89
CA GLU A 69 13.92 11.86 -5.99
C GLU A 69 13.77 13.39 -6.07
N THR A 70 13.54 13.92 -7.27
CA THR A 70 13.33 15.35 -7.49
C THR A 70 12.03 15.90 -6.87
N ALA A 71 11.07 15.03 -6.50
CA ALA A 71 9.88 15.44 -5.76
C ALA A 71 10.19 15.98 -4.35
N LEU A 72 11.38 15.70 -3.82
CA LEU A 72 11.85 16.27 -2.55
C LEU A 72 12.41 17.69 -2.70
N ASN A 73 12.55 18.20 -3.94
CA ASN A 73 13.11 19.51 -4.24
C ASN A 73 11.98 20.52 -4.52
N GLY A 74 12.20 21.78 -4.14
CA GLY A 74 11.24 22.85 -4.37
C GLY A 74 9.94 22.73 -3.58
N LEU A 75 9.96 21.96 -2.49
CA LEU A 75 8.85 21.84 -1.57
C LEU A 75 8.60 23.18 -0.86
N PRO A 76 7.33 23.66 -0.79
CA PRO A 76 6.99 24.87 -0.04
C PRO A 76 7.40 24.75 1.43
N ALA A 77 7.91 25.83 1.99
CA ALA A 77 8.30 25.90 3.41
C ALA A 77 7.13 26.32 4.33
N THR A 78 6.02 26.76 3.76
CA THR A 78 4.84 27.28 4.49
C THR A 78 3.55 26.76 3.86
N VAL A 79 2.48 26.78 4.62
CA VAL A 79 1.13 26.50 4.14
C VAL A 79 0.38 27.78 3.83
N SER A 80 -0.55 27.73 2.89
CA SER A 80 -1.36 28.89 2.44
C SER A 80 -2.87 28.75 2.73
N GLY A 81 -3.26 27.86 3.64
CA GLY A 81 -4.66 27.58 3.92
C GLY A 81 -4.88 26.87 5.25
N PRO A 82 -6.08 26.37 5.52
CA PRO A 82 -6.39 25.66 6.76
C PRO A 82 -5.85 24.23 6.80
N SER A 83 -5.43 23.67 5.67
CA SER A 83 -4.81 22.34 5.60
C SER A 83 -3.36 22.43 6.10
N PRO A 84 -2.85 21.45 6.86
CA PRO A 84 -1.43 21.34 7.17
C PRO A 84 -0.57 21.06 5.94
N SER A 85 -1.16 20.50 4.88
CA SER A 85 -0.47 20.18 3.64
C SER A 85 -0.35 21.40 2.73
N ALA A 86 0.90 21.76 2.38
CA ALA A 86 1.19 22.82 1.43
C ALA A 86 1.03 22.37 -0.04
N ILE A 87 1.18 21.09 -0.29
CA ILE A 87 0.87 20.41 -1.57
C ILE A 87 0.08 19.16 -1.24
N MET A 88 -0.97 18.88 -2.02
CA MET A 88 -1.71 17.63 -2.01
C MET A 88 -1.88 17.16 -3.45
N ALA A 89 -1.59 15.89 -3.71
CA ALA A 89 -1.79 15.25 -5.01
C ALA A 89 -2.63 13.99 -4.86
N THR A 90 -3.73 13.91 -5.61
CA THR A 90 -4.54 12.69 -5.71
C THR A 90 -3.94 11.78 -6.78
N LEU A 91 -3.71 10.52 -6.44
CA LEU A 91 -3.05 9.51 -7.25
C LEU A 91 -4.06 8.40 -7.57
N ALA A 92 -4.44 8.31 -8.85
CA ALA A 92 -5.30 7.21 -9.30
C ALA A 92 -4.53 5.89 -9.25
N LEU A 93 -5.15 4.86 -8.67
CA LEU A 93 -4.62 3.49 -8.73
C LEU A 93 -4.81 2.92 -10.15
N PRO A 94 -3.91 2.05 -10.61
CA PRO A 94 -4.11 1.32 -11.87
C PRO A 94 -5.29 0.34 -11.74
N ALA A 95 -5.88 -0.05 -12.87
CA ALA A 95 -7.05 -0.93 -12.91
C ALA A 95 -6.80 -2.29 -12.23
N GLU A 96 -5.56 -2.76 -12.24
CA GLU A 96 -5.11 -4.01 -11.62
C GLU A 96 -5.18 -3.97 -10.08
N ALA A 97 -5.37 -2.80 -9.47
CA ALA A 97 -5.65 -2.67 -8.04
C ALA A 97 -7.10 -3.05 -7.67
N ALA A 98 -7.96 -3.32 -8.67
CA ALA A 98 -9.33 -3.76 -8.43
C ALA A 98 -9.34 -5.01 -7.53
N GLY A 99 -10.23 -5.02 -6.53
CA GLY A 99 -10.30 -6.11 -5.54
C GLY A 99 -9.35 -5.98 -4.34
N THR A 100 -8.45 -4.98 -4.31
CA THR A 100 -7.66 -4.67 -3.11
C THR A 100 -8.49 -3.99 -2.02
N GLY A 101 -9.60 -3.34 -2.39
CA GLY A 101 -10.40 -2.52 -1.49
C GLY A 101 -9.95 -1.06 -1.41
N PHE A 102 -8.83 -0.68 -2.03
CA PHE A 102 -8.40 0.71 -2.16
C PHE A 102 -9.01 1.35 -3.43
N ASP A 103 -9.47 2.59 -3.30
CA ASP A 103 -10.05 3.40 -4.38
C ASP A 103 -8.98 4.29 -5.04
N HIS A 104 -8.28 5.06 -4.23
CA HIS A 104 -7.22 5.98 -4.67
C HIS A 104 -6.22 6.22 -3.53
N ALA A 105 -5.12 6.90 -3.86
CA ALA A 105 -4.17 7.37 -2.87
C ALA A 105 -4.02 8.90 -2.93
N GLU A 106 -3.54 9.51 -1.86
CA GLU A 106 -3.14 10.91 -1.81
C GLU A 106 -1.75 11.04 -1.22
N LEU A 107 -0.98 11.99 -1.74
CA LEU A 107 0.33 12.37 -1.23
C LEU A 107 0.27 13.83 -0.81
N GLY A 108 0.46 14.08 0.49
CA GLY A 108 0.53 15.40 1.10
C GLY A 108 1.95 15.77 1.54
N TRP A 109 2.29 17.05 1.49
CA TRP A 109 3.52 17.60 2.05
C TRP A 109 3.20 18.61 3.16
N ASN A 110 3.67 18.33 4.37
CA ASN A 110 3.47 19.15 5.58
C ASN A 110 4.79 19.79 6.02
N PRO A 111 5.07 21.04 5.60
CA PRO A 111 6.35 21.69 5.88
C PRO A 111 6.59 21.99 7.36
N LEU A 112 5.51 22.15 8.13
CA LEU A 112 5.56 22.48 9.56
C LEU A 112 5.10 21.32 10.44
N GLY A 113 4.80 20.16 9.82
CA GLY A 113 4.10 19.08 10.50
C GLY A 113 2.66 19.44 10.87
N HIS A 114 2.05 18.63 11.72
CA HIS A 114 0.70 18.86 12.25
C HIS A 114 0.54 18.27 13.67
N ASP A 115 -0.61 18.47 14.28
CA ASP A 115 -0.91 17.96 15.63
C ASP A 115 -0.89 16.43 15.71
N PRO A 116 -0.38 15.93 16.87
CA PRO A 116 0.20 16.68 18.00
C PRO A 116 1.65 17.11 17.70
N LEU A 117 1.90 18.41 17.69
CA LEU A 117 3.18 19.01 17.27
C LEU A 117 4.40 18.48 18.02
N GLN A 118 4.23 18.04 19.27
CA GLN A 118 5.31 17.44 20.06
C GLN A 118 5.79 16.11 19.48
N ILE A 119 4.94 15.46 18.67
CA ILE A 119 5.21 14.16 18.05
C ILE A 119 5.46 14.34 16.54
N TYR A 120 4.53 15.01 15.83
CA TYR A 120 4.53 15.10 14.37
C TYR A 120 4.89 16.49 13.84
N GLY A 121 5.49 17.35 14.65
CA GLY A 121 5.93 18.71 14.26
C GLY A 121 7.17 18.76 13.35
N GLN A 122 7.63 17.62 12.80
CA GLN A 122 8.71 17.57 11.82
C GLN A 122 8.14 17.68 10.40
N PRO A 123 8.86 18.29 9.44
CA PRO A 123 8.45 18.27 8.03
C PRO A 123 8.32 16.83 7.51
N HIS A 124 7.13 16.47 7.04
CA HIS A 124 6.86 15.09 6.61
C HIS A 124 5.84 15.01 5.48
N PHE A 125 5.77 13.82 4.89
CA PHE A 125 4.77 13.45 3.90
C PHE A 125 3.71 12.57 4.55
N ASP A 126 2.44 12.85 4.24
CA ASP A 126 1.30 12.00 4.53
C ASP A 126 0.90 11.25 3.26
N MET A 127 0.69 9.95 3.37
CA MET A 127 0.37 9.08 2.24
C MET A 127 -0.91 8.31 2.53
N HIS A 128 -2.04 8.90 2.17
CA HIS A 128 -3.34 8.30 2.41
C HIS A 128 -3.68 7.28 1.33
N PHE A 129 -4.10 6.09 1.73
CA PHE A 129 -4.67 5.05 0.87
C PHE A 129 -6.13 4.88 1.24
N TYR A 130 -7.02 5.50 0.47
CA TYR A 130 -8.45 5.53 0.75
C TYR A 130 -9.16 4.25 0.34
N THR A 131 -10.09 3.79 1.20
CA THR A 131 -11.02 2.68 0.93
C THR A 131 -12.43 3.16 0.59
N VAL A 132 -12.62 4.45 0.46
CA VAL A 132 -13.86 5.11 0.03
C VAL A 132 -13.59 5.87 -1.25
N SER A 133 -14.64 6.12 -2.05
CA SER A 133 -14.51 6.88 -3.29
C SER A 133 -14.14 8.33 -3.03
N GLN A 134 -13.50 8.99 -4.00
CA GLN A 134 -13.21 10.42 -3.96
C GLN A 134 -14.47 11.27 -3.70
N ALA A 135 -15.62 10.86 -4.25
CA ALA A 135 -16.90 11.55 -4.01
C ALA A 135 -17.33 11.44 -2.54
N THR A 136 -17.17 10.26 -1.92
CA THR A 136 -17.45 10.06 -0.49
C THR A 136 -16.48 10.85 0.38
N GLN A 137 -15.19 10.83 0.07
CA GLN A 137 -14.16 11.62 0.74
C GLN A 137 -14.47 13.12 0.67
N ALA A 138 -14.78 13.64 -0.50
CA ALA A 138 -15.08 15.06 -0.72
C ALA A 138 -16.32 15.54 0.03
N ALA A 139 -17.24 14.64 0.39
CA ALA A 139 -18.43 14.94 1.18
C ALA A 139 -18.16 15.03 2.70
N ILE A 140 -16.98 14.68 3.18
CA ILE A 140 -16.59 14.80 4.59
C ILE A 140 -16.21 16.27 4.88
N LEU A 141 -17.20 17.09 5.20
CA LEU A 141 -17.01 18.52 5.37
C LEU A 141 -17.65 19.03 6.68
N PRO A 142 -17.06 20.04 7.32
CA PRO A 142 -17.66 20.67 8.52
C PRO A 142 -19.02 21.32 8.29
N THR A 143 -19.39 21.54 7.03
CA THR A 143 -20.73 22.04 6.64
C THR A 143 -21.80 20.97 6.68
N ASP A 144 -21.45 19.67 6.83
CA ASP A 144 -22.42 18.61 7.06
C ASP A 144 -23.08 18.79 8.42
N PRO A 145 -24.42 18.93 8.52
CA PRO A 145 -25.13 19.05 9.80
C PRO A 145 -24.86 17.88 10.76
N GLN A 146 -24.45 16.73 10.23
CA GLN A 146 -24.10 15.53 11.00
C GLN A 146 -22.59 15.40 11.30
N TRP A 147 -21.79 16.43 11.00
CA TRP A 147 -20.33 16.39 11.19
C TRP A 147 -19.91 15.85 12.56
N ALA A 148 -20.41 16.48 13.63
CA ALA A 148 -20.06 16.08 15.00
C ALA A 148 -20.54 14.65 15.33
N ALA A 149 -21.73 14.27 14.89
CA ALA A 149 -22.27 12.95 15.12
C ALA A 149 -21.43 11.87 14.38
N LYS A 150 -21.09 12.11 13.13
CA LYS A 150 -20.26 11.18 12.32
C LYS A 150 -18.83 11.09 12.82
N ALA A 151 -18.22 12.22 13.21
CA ALA A 151 -16.87 12.24 13.77
C ALA A 151 -16.79 11.46 15.10
N THR A 152 -17.82 11.53 15.94
CA THR A 152 -17.88 10.83 17.24
C THR A 152 -18.41 9.41 17.15
N ASN A 153 -18.98 9.01 16.02
CA ASN A 153 -19.30 7.61 15.73
C ASN A 153 -18.03 6.85 15.38
N LEU A 154 -17.33 6.35 16.40
CA LEU A 154 -16.03 5.68 16.25
C LEU A 154 -16.19 4.20 15.91
N PRO A 155 -15.24 3.58 15.18
CA PRO A 155 -15.18 2.14 15.04
C PRO A 155 -15.18 1.45 16.39
N THR A 156 -15.91 0.32 16.50
CA THR A 156 -15.92 -0.47 17.73
C THR A 156 -14.56 -1.15 17.96
N ALA A 157 -14.28 -1.52 19.20
CA ALA A 157 -12.97 -2.05 19.61
C ALA A 157 -12.49 -3.26 18.79
N ALA A 158 -13.41 -4.07 18.25
CA ALA A 158 -13.05 -5.21 17.40
C ALA A 158 -12.36 -4.79 16.07
N PHE A 159 -12.64 -3.58 15.60
CA PHE A 159 -12.08 -3.02 14.36
C PHE A 159 -10.87 -2.12 14.60
N VAL A 160 -10.50 -1.86 15.86
CA VAL A 160 -9.35 -1.00 16.20
C VAL A 160 -8.13 -1.85 16.49
N PRO A 161 -7.00 -1.63 15.79
CA PRO A 161 -5.77 -2.36 16.09
C PRO A 161 -5.26 -2.06 17.51
N THR A 162 -4.67 -3.06 18.14
CA THR A 162 -4.13 -2.90 19.49
C THR A 162 -3.01 -1.86 19.54
N GLY A 163 -3.16 -0.86 20.40
CA GLY A 163 -2.22 0.26 20.54
C GLY A 163 -2.72 1.55 19.90
N TYR A 164 -3.72 1.46 19.02
CA TYR A 164 -4.30 2.64 18.38
C TYR A 164 -5.32 3.33 19.28
N VAL A 165 -5.23 4.64 19.32
CA VAL A 165 -6.16 5.51 20.06
C VAL A 165 -6.67 6.64 19.17
N SER A 166 -7.94 7.02 19.37
CA SER A 166 -8.49 8.24 18.79
C SER A 166 -7.95 9.47 19.52
N PRO A 167 -8.07 10.69 18.96
CA PRO A 167 -7.77 11.92 19.65
C PRO A 167 -8.58 12.04 20.94
N PRO A 168 -8.10 12.81 21.93
CA PRO A 168 -8.88 13.12 23.13
C PRO A 168 -10.12 13.95 22.79
N SER A 169 -11.13 13.92 23.67
CA SER A 169 -12.31 14.75 23.53
C SER A 169 -11.98 16.26 23.64
N PRO A 170 -12.64 17.11 22.85
CA PRO A 170 -13.78 16.81 21.97
C PRO A 170 -13.35 16.29 20.59
N ILE A 171 -13.60 15.03 20.28
CA ILE A 171 -13.16 14.33 19.07
C ILE A 171 -13.55 15.06 17.78
N ALA A 172 -14.77 15.62 17.74
CA ALA A 172 -15.25 16.35 16.55
C ALA A 172 -14.40 17.59 16.20
N ALA A 173 -13.71 18.19 17.20
CA ALA A 173 -12.81 19.31 16.99
C ALA A 173 -11.46 18.89 16.38
N SER A 174 -11.09 17.61 16.52
CA SER A 174 -9.87 17.04 15.93
C SER A 174 -10.13 16.36 14.59
N ALA A 175 -11.40 16.30 14.14
CA ALA A 175 -11.70 15.74 12.82
C ALA A 175 -11.27 16.70 11.70
N VAL A 176 -10.63 16.16 10.69
CA VAL A 176 -10.08 16.91 9.55
C VAL A 176 -11.01 16.78 8.35
N PRO A 177 -11.34 17.89 7.65
CA PRO A 177 -12.13 17.82 6.42
C PRO A 177 -11.53 16.83 5.42
N GLN A 178 -12.39 16.04 4.78
CA GLN A 178 -12.05 14.99 3.81
C GLN A 178 -11.26 13.78 4.38
N MET A 179 -10.90 13.81 5.66
CA MET A 179 -10.11 12.75 6.31
C MET A 179 -10.83 12.14 7.52
N GLY A 180 -11.62 12.93 8.26
CA GLY A 180 -12.25 12.45 9.49
C GLY A 180 -11.29 12.42 10.67
N VAL A 181 -11.32 11.35 11.46
CA VAL A 181 -10.60 11.21 12.74
C VAL A 181 -9.37 10.32 12.58
N HIS A 182 -8.20 10.85 12.90
CA HIS A 182 -6.92 10.12 12.83
C HIS A 182 -6.68 9.31 14.10
N TRP A 183 -6.20 8.08 13.94
CA TRP A 183 -5.90 7.14 15.01
C TRP A 183 -4.41 6.86 15.04
N THR A 184 -3.78 7.12 16.19
CA THR A 184 -2.33 7.00 16.35
C THR A 184 -1.95 5.78 17.18
N ASP A 185 -0.85 5.11 16.83
CA ASP A 185 -0.30 4.02 17.63
C ASP A 185 0.57 4.58 18.76
N VAL A 186 0.05 4.57 19.97
CA VAL A 186 0.79 5.05 21.16
C VAL A 186 1.96 4.14 21.56
N LYS A 187 2.09 2.97 20.91
CA LYS A 187 3.25 2.08 21.09
C LYS A 187 4.36 2.37 20.10
N SER A 188 4.13 3.24 19.11
CA SER A 188 5.15 3.61 18.14
C SER A 188 6.33 4.34 18.81
N PRO A 189 7.54 4.28 18.22
CA PRO A 189 8.76 4.82 18.82
C PRO A 189 8.66 6.30 19.21
N GLU A 190 7.99 7.11 18.39
CA GLU A 190 7.86 8.56 18.61
C GLU A 190 7.01 8.91 19.84
N PHE A 191 6.06 8.08 20.24
CA PHE A 191 5.33 8.22 21.51
C PHE A 191 6.16 7.74 22.72
N ASN A 192 7.28 7.05 22.47
CA ASN A 192 8.17 6.48 23.47
C ASN A 192 9.56 7.17 23.50
N GLY A 193 9.60 8.46 23.17
CA GLY A 193 10.76 9.32 23.32
C GLY A 193 11.80 9.22 22.18
N GLN A 194 11.49 8.53 21.10
CA GLN A 194 12.34 8.52 19.90
C GLN A 194 11.87 9.61 18.92
N LEU A 195 12.78 10.03 18.04
CA LEU A 195 12.45 10.98 16.99
C LEU A 195 11.48 10.34 16.00
N PHE A 196 10.45 11.08 15.60
CA PHE A 196 9.57 10.69 14.50
C PHE A 196 10.37 10.60 13.19
N THR A 197 10.36 9.44 12.56
CA THR A 197 10.96 9.19 11.24
C THR A 197 9.93 8.65 10.25
N SER A 198 9.24 7.58 10.65
CA SER A 198 8.11 7.04 9.90
C SER A 198 7.16 6.31 10.86
N THR A 199 5.88 6.48 10.66
CA THR A 199 4.81 5.84 11.43
C THR A 199 3.67 5.40 10.51
N PHE A 200 2.68 4.75 11.10
CA PHE A 200 1.50 4.28 10.37
C PHE A 200 0.26 4.57 11.19
N ILE A 201 -0.69 5.28 10.61
CA ILE A 201 -1.93 5.65 11.26
C ILE A 201 -3.15 5.20 10.44
N TYR A 202 -4.33 5.28 11.05
CA TYR A 202 -5.61 4.98 10.42
C TYR A 202 -6.51 6.21 10.51
N GLY A 203 -7.37 6.39 9.51
CA GLY A 203 -8.40 7.42 9.57
C GLY A 203 -9.80 6.83 9.55
N SER A 204 -10.69 7.34 10.41
CA SER A 204 -12.06 6.86 10.50
C SER A 204 -13.10 7.96 10.27
N TRP A 205 -14.24 7.56 9.73
CA TRP A 205 -15.43 8.38 9.58
C TRP A 205 -16.68 7.53 9.70
N ASP A 206 -17.63 8.00 10.50
CA ASP A 206 -18.95 7.38 10.66
C ASP A 206 -18.88 5.87 10.95
N GLY A 207 -18.08 5.49 11.96
CA GLY A 207 -17.96 4.12 12.45
C GLY A 207 -17.06 3.19 11.66
N GLN A 208 -16.38 3.70 10.62
CA GLN A 208 -15.54 2.88 9.74
C GLN A 208 -14.16 3.50 9.53
N PHE A 209 -13.12 2.68 9.39
CA PHE A 209 -11.86 3.14 8.84
C PHE A 209 -12.02 3.38 7.33
N ILE A 210 -11.58 4.55 6.87
CA ILE A 210 -11.74 5.03 5.49
C ILE A 210 -10.42 5.19 4.76
N PHE A 211 -9.29 5.25 5.49
CA PHE A 211 -7.95 5.25 4.91
C PHE A 211 -6.90 4.63 5.85
N LEU A 212 -5.79 4.27 5.26
CA LEU A 212 -4.54 3.84 5.87
C LEU A 212 -3.44 4.83 5.47
N GLU A 213 -2.54 5.18 6.41
CA GLU A 213 -1.64 6.30 6.18
C GLU A 213 -0.25 6.05 6.79
N PRO A 214 0.75 5.67 5.98
CA PRO A 214 2.15 5.88 6.34
C PRO A 214 2.48 7.38 6.30
N MET A 215 3.06 7.88 7.40
CA MET A 215 3.62 9.22 7.52
C MET A 215 5.14 9.12 7.59
N ILE A 216 5.87 9.91 6.79
CA ILE A 216 7.31 9.75 6.62
C ILE A 216 8.00 11.11 6.58
N THR A 217 8.95 11.36 7.49
CA THR A 217 9.67 12.63 7.51
C THR A 217 10.55 12.80 6.28
N LYS A 218 10.67 14.05 5.81
CA LYS A 218 11.60 14.38 4.74
C LYS A 218 13.03 14.00 5.07
N ALA A 219 13.48 14.27 6.31
CA ALA A 219 14.82 13.94 6.76
C ALA A 219 15.10 12.43 6.68
N TYR A 220 14.10 11.59 6.94
CA TYR A 220 14.27 10.14 6.79
C TYR A 220 14.35 9.73 5.30
N LEU A 221 13.55 10.32 4.42
CA LEU A 221 13.69 10.08 2.98
C LEU A 221 15.03 10.56 2.43
N ASP A 222 15.51 11.74 2.86
CA ASP A 222 16.83 12.25 2.48
C ASP A 222 18.00 11.30 2.86
N SER A 223 17.79 10.39 3.83
CA SER A 223 18.77 9.35 4.19
C SER A 223 18.79 8.15 3.23
N HIS A 224 17.95 8.15 2.20
CA HIS A 224 17.81 7.07 1.21
C HIS A 224 17.61 5.68 1.86
N PRO A 225 16.54 5.46 2.64
CA PRO A 225 16.30 4.18 3.31
C PRO A 225 16.14 3.04 2.30
N ALA A 226 16.80 1.90 2.57
CA ALA A 226 16.80 0.74 1.68
C ALA A 226 15.97 -0.40 2.28
N ASN A 227 14.80 -0.66 1.71
CA ASN A 227 13.90 -1.77 2.07
C ASN A 227 13.58 -1.86 3.57
N VAL A 228 13.34 -0.71 4.23
CA VAL A 228 12.99 -0.69 5.65
C VAL A 228 11.52 -1.06 5.79
N MET A 229 11.29 -2.31 6.19
CA MET A 229 9.95 -2.88 6.38
C MET A 229 9.54 -2.81 7.86
N LYS A 230 8.28 -2.41 8.09
CA LYS A 230 7.65 -2.42 9.41
C LYS A 230 6.32 -3.16 9.35
N ASN A 231 5.97 -3.85 10.44
CA ASN A 231 4.67 -4.50 10.58
C ASN A 231 3.59 -3.45 10.88
N ILE A 232 2.40 -3.68 10.32
CA ILE A 232 1.19 -2.90 10.62
C ILE A 232 0.36 -3.68 11.63
N PRO A 233 0.09 -3.15 12.83
CA PRO A 233 -0.82 -3.77 13.78
C PRO A 233 -2.20 -3.99 13.15
N GLN A 234 -2.74 -5.20 13.30
CA GLN A 234 -4.00 -5.59 12.69
C GLN A 234 -5.15 -5.51 13.68
N PRO A 235 -6.38 -5.11 13.28
CA PRO A 235 -7.57 -5.25 14.10
C PRO A 235 -8.00 -6.71 14.17
N ALA A 236 -8.85 -7.05 15.14
CA ALA A 236 -9.43 -8.38 15.23
C ALA A 236 -10.44 -8.68 14.11
N GLN A 237 -11.06 -7.64 13.55
CA GLN A 237 -12.04 -7.71 12.46
C GLN A 237 -11.90 -6.51 11.52
N TRP A 238 -12.41 -6.66 10.29
CA TRP A 238 -12.49 -5.59 9.30
C TRP A 238 -13.95 -5.28 8.97
N THR A 239 -14.27 -3.99 8.81
CA THR A 239 -15.64 -3.55 8.49
C THR A 239 -16.06 -3.76 7.05
N LYS A 240 -15.09 -3.83 6.14
CA LYS A 240 -15.31 -4.00 4.69
C LYS A 240 -14.56 -5.23 4.20
N SER A 241 -15.15 -5.95 3.26
CA SER A 241 -14.42 -6.95 2.48
C SER A 241 -13.37 -6.27 1.61
N GLY A 242 -12.26 -6.96 1.42
CA GLY A 242 -11.14 -6.42 0.63
C GLY A 242 -9.83 -7.08 1.03
N SER A 243 -8.76 -6.33 0.91
CA SER A 243 -7.44 -6.77 1.36
C SER A 243 -6.81 -5.72 2.27
N SER A 244 -6.21 -6.16 3.37
CA SER A 244 -5.48 -5.29 4.29
C SER A 244 -3.99 -5.57 4.22
N PRO A 245 -3.14 -4.53 4.23
CA PRO A 245 -1.72 -4.70 4.29
C PRO A 245 -1.28 -5.12 5.71
N THR A 246 -0.34 -6.04 5.80
CA THR A 246 0.27 -6.45 7.07
C THR A 246 1.61 -5.78 7.33
N THR A 247 2.19 -5.18 6.30
CA THR A 247 3.47 -4.47 6.37
C THR A 247 3.43 -3.17 5.57
N TYR A 248 4.25 -2.19 5.96
CA TYR A 248 4.65 -1.11 5.07
C TYR A 248 6.17 -1.05 4.95
N THR A 249 6.64 -0.63 3.78
CA THR A 249 8.07 -0.56 3.47
C THR A 249 8.40 0.81 2.91
N VAL A 250 9.51 1.39 3.36
CA VAL A 250 10.11 2.60 2.78
C VAL A 250 11.39 2.18 2.07
N ASN A 251 11.47 2.46 0.77
CA ASN A 251 12.60 2.09 -0.06
C ASN A 251 13.00 3.21 -1.01
N TYR A 252 14.29 3.47 -1.13
CA TYR A 252 14.86 4.25 -2.21
C TYR A 252 15.46 3.31 -3.27
N ASP A 253 14.98 3.43 -4.50
CA ASP A 253 15.54 2.73 -5.67
C ASP A 253 16.54 3.65 -6.37
N ALA A 254 17.83 3.39 -6.15
CA ALA A 254 18.91 4.21 -6.71
C ALA A 254 19.02 4.12 -8.24
N THR A 255 18.51 3.05 -8.85
CA THR A 255 18.51 2.88 -10.31
C THR A 255 17.40 3.72 -10.94
N ALA A 256 16.19 3.64 -10.38
CA ALA A 256 15.04 4.40 -10.85
C ALA A 256 15.04 5.85 -10.34
N LYS A 257 15.85 6.16 -9.30
CA LYS A 257 15.83 7.43 -8.56
C LYS A 257 14.43 7.75 -8.04
N GLU A 258 13.82 6.75 -7.42
CA GLU A 258 12.47 6.82 -6.87
C GLU A 258 12.44 6.36 -5.40
N PHE A 259 11.64 7.05 -4.60
CA PHE A 259 11.18 6.52 -3.32
C PHE A 259 9.92 5.70 -3.57
N ARG A 260 9.88 4.48 -3.02
CA ARG A 260 8.69 3.63 -3.05
C ARG A 260 8.22 3.34 -1.65
N ILE A 261 7.00 3.73 -1.37
CA ILE A 261 6.30 3.42 -0.13
C ILE A 261 5.25 2.38 -0.47
N THR A 262 5.39 1.22 0.17
CA THR A 262 4.66 0.00 -0.17
C THR A 262 3.78 -0.42 0.99
N LEU A 263 2.52 -0.68 0.74
CA LEU A 263 1.63 -1.45 1.60
C LEU A 263 1.63 -2.89 1.10
N GLY A 264 2.32 -3.77 1.83
CA GLY A 264 2.60 -5.15 1.43
C GLY A 264 1.89 -6.19 2.28
N GLY A 265 2.00 -7.46 1.86
CA GLY A 265 1.37 -8.57 2.55
C GLY A 265 -0.15 -8.46 2.57
N LEU A 266 -0.76 -8.10 1.43
CA LEU A 266 -2.21 -7.94 1.32
C LEU A 266 -2.92 -9.26 1.68
N THR A 267 -3.71 -9.24 2.75
CA THR A 267 -4.49 -10.38 3.24
C THR A 267 -5.98 -10.10 3.04
N LYS A 268 -6.67 -11.02 2.35
CA LYS A 268 -8.13 -10.94 2.14
C LYS A 268 -8.91 -11.22 3.42
N HIS A 269 -10.01 -10.52 3.60
CA HIS A 269 -10.95 -10.69 4.71
C HIS A 269 -12.40 -10.44 4.26
#